data_d4e15b148c2978264d57e9794443db0c
#
_entry.id   d4e15b148c2978264d57e9794443db0c
#
_cell.length_a   1.000
_cell.length_b   1.000
_cell.length_c   1.000
_cell.angle_alpha   90.00
_cell.angle_beta   90.00
_cell.angle_gamma   90.00
#
_symmetry.space_group_name_H-M   'P 1'
#
loop_
_entity.id
_entity.type
_entity.pdbx_description
1 polymer ?
#
loop_
_entity_poly.entity_id
_entity_poly.type
_entity_poly.pdbx_seq_one_letter_code
_entity_poly.pdbx_strand_id
1 'polypeptide(L)'
;EQQAKLLYDYWFTQFDFPDENGKPYRSSGGKMVWDEQLKMEIPFSWICSKMENAIEAVRTGLNPRNNFQLGNGNIQYITVKNLCLNGSLDFSGCDTIDEQARQIVHRRSDIQRDDILFASIAPLGRCYLIQENPTNWDINESVFSIRYNSSVLTAEYLYMNLQSEAFVKRATACSTGSIFKGIRINSLMDSEIILPPLSVTKEFSKEIKPFFALQKELDRETHTLIQLRDWLLPMLMNGQATISD
;
A
#
# COMPACT_ATOMS: atom_id res chain seq x y z
N GLU A 1 1.73 -2.65 12.56
CA GLU A 1 0.61 -2.76 11.63
C GLU A 1 -0.74 -2.73 12.36
N GLN A 2 -1.02 -3.61 13.33
CA GLN A 2 -2.31 -3.63 14.06
C GLN A 2 -2.64 -2.29 14.73
N GLN A 3 -1.66 -1.62 15.34
CA GLN A 3 -1.86 -0.30 15.96
C GLN A 3 -2.25 0.77 14.92
N ALA A 4 -1.61 0.76 13.74
CA ALA A 4 -1.94 1.68 12.66
C ALA A 4 -3.38 1.45 12.15
N LYS A 5 -3.80 0.18 12.02
CA LYS A 5 -5.16 -0.17 11.64
C LYS A 5 -6.18 0.25 12.70
N LEU A 6 -5.89 0.02 13.98
CA LEU A 6 -6.76 0.46 15.08
C LEU A 6 -6.93 1.98 15.10
N LEU A 7 -5.84 2.73 14.88
CA LEU A 7 -5.88 4.19 14.82
C LEU A 7 -6.70 4.68 13.61
N TYR A 8 -6.52 4.05 12.45
CA TYR A 8 -7.33 4.34 11.26
C TYR A 8 -8.82 4.06 11.50
N ASP A 9 -9.15 2.90 12.07
CA ASP A 9 -10.53 2.53 12.37
C ASP A 9 -11.16 3.49 13.38
N TYR A 10 -10.41 3.91 14.40
CA TYR A 10 -10.86 4.87 15.39
C TYR A 10 -11.18 6.25 14.77
N TRP A 11 -10.29 6.75 13.90
CA TRP A 11 -10.46 8.07 13.29
C TRP A 11 -11.46 8.09 12.13
N PHE A 12 -11.44 7.08 11.25
CA PHE A 12 -12.12 7.13 9.96
C PHE A 12 -13.27 6.12 9.79
N THR A 13 -13.39 5.15 10.68
CA THR A 13 -14.52 4.23 10.71
C THR A 13 -15.48 4.56 11.86
N GLN A 14 -14.95 4.88 13.05
CA GLN A 14 -15.74 5.30 14.22
C GLN A 14 -15.97 6.82 14.24
N PHE A 15 -15.17 7.59 13.49
CA PHE A 15 -15.19 9.06 13.42
C PHE A 15 -14.82 9.76 14.74
N ASP A 16 -14.00 9.12 15.55
CA ASP A 16 -13.49 9.66 16.81
C ASP A 16 -12.09 10.26 16.69
N PHE A 17 -11.84 10.94 15.54
CA PHE A 17 -10.63 11.76 15.37
C PHE A 17 -10.65 12.94 16.37
N PRO A 18 -9.50 13.51 16.75
CA PRO A 18 -9.44 14.65 17.67
C PRO A 18 -10.15 15.89 17.09
N ASP A 19 -11.08 16.44 17.84
CA ASP A 19 -11.68 17.75 17.55
C ASP A 19 -10.69 18.90 17.90
N GLU A 20 -11.13 20.15 17.76
CA GLU A 20 -10.34 21.35 18.09
C GLU A 20 -9.86 21.39 19.55
N ASN A 21 -10.51 20.64 20.44
CA ASN A 21 -10.18 20.54 21.88
C ASN A 21 -9.42 19.25 22.20
N GLY A 22 -9.06 18.45 21.20
CA GLY A 22 -8.42 17.14 21.35
C GLY A 22 -9.34 16.03 21.86
N LYS A 23 -10.67 16.24 21.82
CA LYS A 23 -11.66 15.22 22.23
C LYS A 23 -12.09 14.37 21.04
N PRO A 24 -12.50 13.10 21.25
CA PRO A 24 -13.05 12.26 20.22
C PRO A 24 -14.29 12.91 19.57
N TYR A 25 -14.27 13.14 18.26
CA TYR A 25 -15.28 13.95 17.58
C TYR A 25 -16.70 13.40 17.76
N ARG A 26 -16.99 12.19 17.32
CA ARG A 26 -18.33 11.61 17.36
C ARG A 26 -18.81 11.36 18.79
N SER A 27 -17.98 10.75 19.61
CA SER A 27 -18.31 10.40 21.01
C SER A 27 -18.51 11.63 21.91
N SER A 28 -17.96 12.78 21.52
CA SER A 28 -18.17 14.07 22.23
C SER A 28 -19.33 14.90 21.67
N GLY A 29 -20.14 14.33 20.76
CA GLY A 29 -21.32 14.99 20.20
C GLY A 29 -21.03 15.80 18.93
N GLY A 30 -19.97 15.50 18.21
CA GLY A 30 -19.67 16.07 16.91
C GLY A 30 -20.84 15.91 15.92
N LYS A 31 -21.08 16.95 15.12
CA LYS A 31 -22.23 16.97 14.20
C LYS A 31 -22.03 15.97 13.06
N MET A 32 -22.95 15.01 12.95
CA MET A 32 -22.98 14.02 11.87
C MET A 32 -24.07 14.37 10.84
N VAL A 33 -23.89 13.92 9.60
CA VAL A 33 -24.85 14.04 8.49
C VAL A 33 -24.97 12.73 7.76
N TRP A 34 -26.19 12.42 7.32
CA TRP A 34 -26.46 11.24 6.51
C TRP A 34 -25.92 11.43 5.08
N ASP A 35 -25.13 10.50 4.61
CA ASP A 35 -24.65 10.45 3.23
C ASP A 35 -25.46 9.40 2.43
N GLU A 36 -26.10 9.86 1.36
CA GLU A 36 -26.99 9.01 0.55
C GLU A 36 -26.24 7.97 -0.31
N GLN A 37 -24.99 8.25 -0.67
CA GLN A 37 -24.18 7.34 -1.47
C GLN A 37 -23.64 6.19 -0.60
N LEU A 38 -23.07 6.52 0.54
CA LEU A 38 -22.48 5.57 1.48
C LEU A 38 -23.53 4.86 2.35
N LYS A 39 -24.77 5.38 2.42
CA LYS A 39 -25.84 4.89 3.31
C LYS A 39 -25.43 4.83 4.78
N MET A 40 -24.69 5.85 5.23
CA MET A 40 -24.20 5.97 6.60
C MET A 40 -24.06 7.43 7.01
N GLU A 41 -23.94 7.68 8.32
CA GLU A 41 -23.61 9.00 8.84
C GLU A 41 -22.10 9.24 8.76
N ILE A 42 -21.72 10.43 8.28
CA ILE A 42 -20.34 10.92 8.24
C ILE A 42 -20.23 12.26 8.96
N PRO A 43 -19.06 12.71 9.43
CA PRO A 43 -18.87 14.03 10.01
C PRO A 43 -19.32 15.15 9.05
N PHE A 44 -19.96 16.19 9.59
CA PHE A 44 -20.57 17.27 8.80
C PHE A 44 -19.63 17.94 7.77
N SER A 45 -18.35 18.05 8.10
CA SER A 45 -17.35 18.67 7.21
C SER A 45 -16.69 17.71 6.22
N TRP A 46 -17.05 16.42 6.24
CA TRP A 46 -16.50 15.41 5.35
C TRP A 46 -17.40 15.23 4.13
N ILE A 47 -16.83 14.77 3.03
CA ILE A 47 -17.56 14.54 1.79
C ILE A 47 -17.28 13.14 1.23
N CYS A 48 -18.32 12.51 0.70
CA CYS A 48 -18.15 11.34 -0.16
C CYS A 48 -17.77 11.81 -1.56
N SER A 49 -16.78 11.18 -2.16
CA SER A 49 -16.28 11.51 -3.48
C SER A 49 -15.83 10.26 -4.23
N LYS A 50 -15.57 10.38 -5.52
CA LYS A 50 -14.89 9.34 -6.27
C LYS A 50 -13.38 9.37 -5.99
N MET A 51 -12.76 8.19 -6.06
CA MET A 51 -11.31 8.01 -5.90
C MET A 51 -10.51 8.85 -6.90
N GLU A 52 -11.03 9.08 -8.10
CA GLU A 52 -10.40 9.94 -9.13
C GLU A 52 -10.07 11.36 -8.62
N ASN A 53 -10.86 11.90 -7.70
CA ASN A 53 -10.61 13.23 -7.10
C ASN A 53 -9.53 13.20 -6.01
N ALA A 54 -9.20 12.03 -5.49
CA ALA A 54 -8.20 11.80 -4.46
C ALA A 54 -6.82 11.40 -5.04
N ILE A 55 -6.78 11.00 -6.29
CA ILE A 55 -5.63 10.43 -6.98
C ILE A 55 -5.18 11.36 -8.11
N GLU A 56 -3.87 11.62 -8.19
CA GLU A 56 -3.26 12.34 -9.31
C GLU A 56 -3.01 11.43 -10.50
N ALA A 57 -2.53 10.20 -10.26
CA ALA A 57 -2.23 9.24 -11.31
C ALA A 57 -2.34 7.78 -10.82
N VAL A 58 -2.78 6.90 -11.72
CA VAL A 58 -2.63 5.45 -11.57
C VAL A 58 -1.82 4.92 -12.74
N ARG A 59 -0.73 4.24 -12.44
CA ARG A 59 0.17 3.65 -13.45
C ARG A 59 0.35 2.16 -13.17
N THR A 60 0.93 1.46 -14.14
CA THR A 60 1.29 0.03 -14.02
C THR A 60 2.67 -0.18 -14.59
N GLY A 61 3.34 -1.22 -14.17
CA GLY A 61 4.53 -1.69 -14.87
C GLY A 61 4.19 -2.32 -16.23
N LEU A 62 5.11 -3.06 -16.77
CA LEU A 62 5.01 -3.69 -18.07
C LEU A 62 5.31 -5.18 -17.93
N ASN A 63 4.57 -6.05 -18.63
CA ASN A 63 4.87 -7.48 -18.60
C ASN A 63 6.09 -7.84 -19.47
N PRO A 64 6.81 -8.93 -19.16
CA PRO A 64 8.01 -9.30 -19.91
C PRO A 64 7.71 -9.69 -21.36
N ARG A 65 6.89 -10.69 -21.61
CA ARG A 65 6.52 -11.26 -22.92
C ARG A 65 7.48 -10.84 -24.05
N ASN A 66 7.05 -9.86 -24.88
CA ASN A 66 7.81 -9.36 -26.03
C ASN A 66 8.63 -8.11 -25.70
N ASN A 67 8.72 -7.68 -24.43
CA ASN A 67 9.33 -6.41 -24.04
C ASN A 67 10.77 -6.60 -23.52
N PHE A 68 10.99 -7.62 -22.68
CA PHE A 68 12.29 -7.93 -22.08
C PHE A 68 12.30 -9.37 -21.56
N GLN A 69 13.45 -9.86 -21.10
CA GLN A 69 13.62 -11.19 -20.53
C GLN A 69 13.77 -11.11 -19.02
N LEU A 70 13.21 -12.11 -18.30
CA LEU A 70 13.40 -12.30 -16.88
C LEU A 70 14.68 -13.12 -16.61
N GLY A 71 15.21 -12.99 -15.39
CA GLY A 71 16.40 -13.72 -14.94
C GLY A 71 17.72 -13.10 -15.38
N ASN A 72 17.68 -12.00 -16.12
CA ASN A 72 18.87 -11.28 -16.57
C ASN A 72 19.08 -10.02 -15.70
N GLY A 73 20.12 -10.01 -14.88
CA GLY A 73 20.44 -8.84 -14.05
C GLY A 73 20.13 -9.04 -12.56
N ASN A 74 20.16 -7.94 -11.81
CA ASN A 74 20.05 -7.93 -10.37
C ASN A 74 18.94 -6.99 -9.83
N ILE A 75 18.13 -6.43 -10.71
CA ILE A 75 17.05 -5.53 -10.35
C ILE A 75 15.79 -6.36 -10.12
N GLN A 76 15.16 -6.22 -8.96
CA GLN A 76 13.99 -7.00 -8.56
C GLN A 76 12.75 -6.57 -9.36
N TYR A 77 12.02 -7.53 -9.89
CA TYR A 77 10.80 -7.30 -10.67
C TYR A 77 9.58 -7.73 -9.85
N ILE A 78 8.96 -6.74 -9.22
CA ILE A 78 7.88 -6.91 -8.24
C ILE A 78 6.57 -7.28 -8.92
N THR A 79 5.96 -8.35 -8.44
CA THR A 79 4.63 -8.81 -8.85
C THR A 79 3.68 -8.79 -7.64
N VAL A 80 2.39 -9.08 -7.86
CA VAL A 80 1.40 -9.17 -6.75
C VAL A 80 1.79 -10.18 -5.67
N LYS A 81 2.60 -11.19 -5.99
CA LYS A 81 3.07 -12.20 -5.01
C LYS A 81 3.99 -11.58 -3.96
N ASN A 82 4.70 -10.54 -4.35
CA ASN A 82 5.69 -9.86 -3.52
C ASN A 82 5.07 -8.83 -2.57
N LEU A 83 3.81 -8.42 -2.80
CA LEU A 83 3.07 -7.56 -1.88
C LEU A 83 2.46 -8.41 -0.77
N CYS A 84 2.93 -8.22 0.45
CA CYS A 84 2.43 -8.93 1.64
C CYS A 84 1.19 -8.24 2.23
N LEU A 85 0.36 -9.00 2.95
CA LEU A 85 -0.82 -8.46 3.63
C LEU A 85 -0.46 -7.52 4.78
N ASN A 86 0.72 -7.68 5.35
CA ASN A 86 1.27 -6.82 6.40
C ASN A 86 1.89 -5.51 5.86
N GLY A 87 1.69 -5.19 4.58
CA GLY A 87 2.21 -3.96 4.01
C GLY A 87 3.72 -3.92 3.78
N SER A 88 4.40 -5.07 3.80
CA SER A 88 5.81 -5.21 3.41
C SER A 88 5.96 -5.72 1.99
N LEU A 89 7.17 -5.61 1.43
CA LEU A 89 7.58 -6.29 0.20
C LEU A 89 8.43 -7.51 0.54
N ASP A 90 8.05 -8.66 -0.04
CA ASP A 90 8.86 -9.87 0.00
C ASP A 90 9.65 -10.00 -1.31
N PHE A 91 10.96 -9.84 -1.21
CA PHE A 91 11.88 -9.99 -2.33
C PHE A 91 12.34 -11.45 -2.56
N SER A 92 11.97 -12.38 -1.68
CA SER A 92 12.31 -13.79 -1.83
C SER A 92 11.63 -14.38 -3.07
N GLY A 93 12.41 -15.06 -3.93
CA GLY A 93 11.89 -15.64 -5.17
C GLY A 93 11.36 -14.62 -6.17
N CYS A 94 11.76 -13.36 -6.05
CA CYS A 94 11.46 -12.33 -7.02
C CYS A 94 12.20 -12.61 -8.33
N ASP A 95 11.52 -12.45 -9.45
CA ASP A 95 12.19 -12.41 -10.75
C ASP A 95 13.13 -11.21 -10.83
N THR A 96 14.18 -11.30 -11.66
CA THR A 96 15.11 -10.20 -11.87
C THR A 96 15.11 -9.72 -13.32
N ILE A 97 15.47 -8.46 -13.50
CA ILE A 97 15.64 -7.81 -14.82
C ILE A 97 16.95 -7.02 -14.84
N ASP A 98 17.43 -6.73 -16.02
CA ASP A 98 18.59 -5.86 -16.23
C ASP A 98 18.19 -4.36 -16.25
N GLU A 99 19.17 -3.48 -16.30
CA GLU A 99 18.95 -2.03 -16.30
C GLU A 99 18.22 -1.53 -17.56
N GLN A 100 18.39 -2.18 -18.70
CA GLN A 100 17.68 -1.80 -19.93
C GLN A 100 16.18 -2.11 -19.80
N ALA A 101 15.86 -3.30 -19.32
CA ALA A 101 14.49 -3.71 -19.02
C ALA A 101 13.86 -2.80 -17.98
N ARG A 102 14.59 -2.46 -16.90
CA ARG A 102 14.12 -1.52 -15.87
C ARG A 102 13.74 -0.17 -16.47
N GLN A 103 14.60 0.40 -17.33
CA GLN A 103 14.31 1.69 -17.96
C GLN A 103 13.01 1.63 -18.81
N ILE A 104 12.76 0.52 -19.51
CA ILE A 104 11.53 0.31 -20.27
C ILE A 104 10.32 0.25 -19.36
N VAL A 105 10.41 -0.52 -18.27
CA VAL A 105 9.33 -0.65 -17.27
C VAL A 105 9.08 0.68 -16.58
N HIS A 106 10.14 1.35 -16.12
CA HIS A 106 10.06 2.58 -15.33
C HIS A 106 9.42 3.75 -16.11
N ARG A 107 9.63 3.83 -17.43
CA ARG A 107 8.93 4.83 -18.27
C ARG A 107 7.42 4.75 -18.19
N ARG A 108 6.90 3.57 -17.82
CA ARG A 108 5.47 3.34 -17.69
C ARG A 108 5.01 3.36 -16.22
N SER A 109 5.75 2.75 -15.34
CA SER A 109 5.43 2.64 -13.91
C SER A 109 5.65 3.97 -13.18
N ASP A 110 6.74 4.67 -13.52
CA ASP A 110 7.16 5.96 -12.93
C ASP A 110 7.01 5.98 -11.41
N ILE A 111 7.39 4.85 -10.78
CA ILE A 111 7.25 4.67 -9.33
C ILE A 111 8.24 5.58 -8.60
N GLN A 112 7.74 6.24 -7.55
CA GLN A 112 8.54 7.10 -6.71
C GLN A 112 8.10 7.04 -5.26
N ARG A 113 8.84 7.72 -4.41
CA ARG A 113 8.47 7.85 -3.00
C ARG A 113 7.05 8.41 -2.83
N ASP A 114 6.36 7.92 -1.81
CA ASP A 114 4.99 8.23 -1.42
C ASP A 114 3.91 7.72 -2.42
N ASP A 115 4.28 7.03 -3.52
CA ASP A 115 3.33 6.24 -4.30
C ASP A 115 2.90 5.00 -3.51
N ILE A 116 1.67 4.55 -3.74
CA ILE A 116 1.11 3.35 -3.12
C ILE A 116 1.05 2.24 -4.16
N LEU A 117 1.77 1.14 -3.94
CA LEU A 117 1.58 -0.07 -4.71
C LEU A 117 0.32 -0.78 -4.25
N PHE A 118 -0.49 -1.21 -5.20
CA PHE A 118 -1.75 -1.90 -4.96
C PHE A 118 -1.87 -3.13 -5.86
N ALA A 119 -2.19 -4.29 -5.28
CA ALA A 119 -2.45 -5.51 -6.04
C ALA A 119 -3.75 -5.39 -6.83
N SER A 120 -3.66 -5.36 -8.17
CA SER A 120 -4.85 -5.25 -9.02
C SER A 120 -5.63 -6.57 -9.17
N ILE A 121 -5.04 -7.70 -8.77
CA ILE A 121 -5.65 -9.02 -8.79
C ILE A 121 -5.74 -9.62 -7.38
N ALA A 122 -6.71 -10.53 -7.20
CA ALA A 122 -6.99 -11.13 -5.90
C ALA A 122 -5.78 -11.89 -5.30
N PRO A 123 -5.63 -11.85 -3.97
CA PRO A 123 -6.46 -11.14 -3.01
C PRO A 123 -6.20 -9.63 -3.00
N LEU A 124 -7.28 -8.84 -3.13
CA LEU A 124 -7.20 -7.38 -3.07
C LEU A 124 -6.85 -6.90 -1.64
N GLY A 125 -6.43 -5.64 -1.52
CA GLY A 125 -6.01 -5.05 -0.24
C GLY A 125 -4.53 -5.25 0.11
N ARG A 126 -3.76 -5.96 -0.72
CA ARG A 126 -2.30 -5.97 -0.59
C ARG A 126 -1.76 -4.67 -1.16
N CYS A 127 -1.20 -3.87 -0.27
CA CYS A 127 -0.63 -2.56 -0.59
C CYS A 127 0.77 -2.43 0.01
N TYR A 128 1.57 -1.56 -0.60
CA TYR A 128 2.85 -1.14 -0.05
C TYR A 128 3.01 0.36 -0.27
N LEU A 129 3.31 1.11 0.80
CA LEU A 129 3.63 2.53 0.71
C LEU A 129 5.13 2.68 0.46
N ILE A 130 5.50 3.27 -0.67
CA ILE A 130 6.91 3.50 -1.04
C ILE A 130 7.49 4.60 -0.16
N GLN A 131 8.37 4.25 0.76
CA GLN A 131 8.97 5.19 1.71
C GLN A 131 10.27 5.84 1.20
N GLU A 132 10.89 5.26 0.16
CA GLU A 132 12.13 5.76 -0.47
C GLU A 132 12.05 5.53 -1.98
N ASN A 133 12.66 6.40 -2.77
CA ASN A 133 12.69 6.20 -4.23
C ASN A 133 13.32 4.86 -4.59
N PRO A 134 12.64 4.04 -5.38
CA PRO A 134 13.16 2.74 -5.80
C PRO A 134 14.39 2.89 -6.68
N THR A 135 15.46 2.19 -6.34
CA THR A 135 16.71 2.21 -7.12
C THR A 135 17.03 0.88 -7.78
N ASN A 136 16.61 -0.23 -7.15
CA ASN A 136 16.99 -1.59 -7.53
C ASN A 136 15.79 -2.52 -7.73
N TRP A 137 14.60 -1.96 -7.96
CA TRP A 137 13.39 -2.72 -8.26
C TRP A 137 12.38 -1.89 -9.08
N ASP A 138 11.48 -2.56 -9.75
CA ASP A 138 10.32 -1.98 -10.45
C ASP A 138 9.16 -2.98 -10.44
N ILE A 139 7.98 -2.60 -10.94
CA ILE A 139 6.73 -3.36 -10.83
C ILE A 139 6.28 -3.96 -12.15
N ASN A 140 5.48 -5.02 -12.08
CA ASN A 140 4.82 -5.62 -13.23
C ASN A 140 3.47 -4.94 -13.55
N GLU A 141 2.81 -5.40 -14.61
CA GLU A 141 1.52 -4.89 -15.08
C GLU A 141 0.35 -5.15 -14.13
N SER A 142 0.48 -6.11 -13.22
CA SER A 142 -0.57 -6.48 -12.25
C SER A 142 -0.47 -5.72 -10.94
N VAL A 143 0.53 -4.87 -10.78
CA VAL A 143 0.68 -3.95 -9.65
C VAL A 143 0.39 -2.54 -10.13
N PHE A 144 -0.58 -1.90 -9.49
CA PHE A 144 -0.84 -0.47 -9.69
C PHE A 144 0.09 0.36 -8.82
N SER A 145 0.65 1.42 -9.39
CA SER A 145 1.27 2.52 -8.67
C SER A 145 0.26 3.66 -8.61
N ILE A 146 -0.18 4.00 -7.41
CA ILE A 146 -1.20 5.01 -7.16
C ILE A 146 -0.53 6.23 -6.55
N ARG A 147 -0.56 7.36 -7.26
CA ARG A 147 -0.08 8.65 -6.77
C ARG A 147 -1.23 9.45 -6.23
N TYR A 148 -1.17 9.80 -4.96
CA TYR A 148 -2.21 10.59 -4.30
C TYR A 148 -2.16 12.07 -4.68
N ASN A 149 -3.29 12.74 -4.59
CA ASN A 149 -3.37 14.19 -4.74
C ASN A 149 -3.07 14.88 -3.39
N SER A 150 -1.88 15.43 -3.26
CA SER A 150 -1.39 16.06 -2.01
C SER A 150 -2.17 17.31 -1.59
N SER A 151 -2.98 17.90 -2.49
CA SER A 151 -3.87 19.01 -2.17
C SER A 151 -5.18 18.56 -1.50
N VAL A 152 -5.50 17.27 -1.58
CA VAL A 152 -6.77 16.69 -1.10
C VAL A 152 -6.58 15.85 0.18
N LEU A 153 -5.58 14.98 0.19
CA LEU A 153 -5.33 14.04 1.29
C LEU A 153 -3.84 13.70 1.40
N THR A 154 -3.48 12.84 2.35
CA THR A 154 -2.11 12.33 2.54
C THR A 154 -1.96 10.90 2.03
N ALA A 155 -0.72 10.52 1.69
CA ALA A 155 -0.41 9.16 1.23
C ALA A 155 -0.80 8.10 2.27
N GLU A 156 -0.54 8.38 3.55
CA GLU A 156 -0.82 7.46 4.65
C GLU A 156 -2.33 7.21 4.82
N TYR A 157 -3.15 8.26 4.68
CA TYR A 157 -4.61 8.09 4.71
C TYR A 157 -5.09 7.23 3.55
N LEU A 158 -4.66 7.53 2.31
CA LEU A 158 -5.04 6.75 1.14
C LEU A 158 -4.58 5.29 1.25
N TYR A 159 -3.34 5.08 1.71
CA TYR A 159 -2.78 3.75 1.93
C TYR A 159 -3.63 2.92 2.90
N MET A 160 -4.00 3.48 4.05
CA MET A 160 -4.85 2.81 5.03
C MET A 160 -6.28 2.60 4.52
N ASN A 161 -6.81 3.55 3.74
CA ASN A 161 -8.13 3.41 3.11
C ASN A 161 -8.17 2.23 2.14
N LEU A 162 -7.16 2.10 1.27
CA LEU A 162 -7.08 1.00 0.29
C LEU A 162 -6.94 -0.39 0.94
N GLN A 163 -6.43 -0.47 2.17
CA GLN A 163 -6.37 -1.70 2.96
C GLN A 163 -7.60 -1.93 3.84
N SER A 164 -8.46 -0.93 4.00
CA SER A 164 -9.62 -1.03 4.87
C SER A 164 -10.57 -2.14 4.42
N GLU A 165 -11.19 -2.82 5.37
CA GLU A 165 -12.16 -3.89 5.08
C GLU A 165 -13.32 -3.38 4.22
N ALA A 166 -13.78 -2.16 4.48
CA ALA A 166 -14.85 -1.52 3.72
C ALA A 166 -14.48 -1.33 2.25
N PHE A 167 -13.26 -0.82 1.97
CA PHE A 167 -12.78 -0.66 0.59
C PHE A 167 -12.58 -2.02 -0.09
N VAL A 168 -11.87 -2.96 0.54
CA VAL A 168 -11.59 -4.29 -0.02
C VAL A 168 -12.88 -5.05 -0.35
N LYS A 169 -13.90 -4.97 0.52
CA LYS A 169 -15.21 -5.57 0.28
C LYS A 169 -15.90 -4.98 -0.95
N ARG A 170 -15.93 -3.63 -1.10
CA ARG A 170 -16.49 -2.96 -2.28
C ARG A 170 -15.71 -3.29 -3.55
N ALA A 171 -14.39 -3.19 -3.51
CA ALA A 171 -13.51 -3.49 -4.64
C ALA A 171 -13.65 -4.94 -5.11
N THR A 172 -13.81 -5.89 -4.16
CA THR A 172 -14.04 -7.30 -4.47
C THR A 172 -15.41 -7.52 -5.12
N ALA A 173 -16.44 -6.82 -4.69
CA ALA A 173 -17.78 -6.89 -5.29
C ALA A 173 -17.80 -6.35 -6.73
N CYS A 174 -16.99 -5.33 -7.02
CA CYS A 174 -16.85 -4.74 -8.36
C CYS A 174 -15.83 -5.47 -9.25
N SER A 175 -15.11 -6.48 -8.71
CA SER A 175 -14.10 -7.20 -9.47
C SER A 175 -14.72 -8.08 -10.57
N THR A 176 -14.08 -8.08 -11.74
CA THR A 176 -14.52 -8.84 -12.91
C THR A 176 -13.57 -10.00 -13.21
N GLY A 177 -14.09 -11.10 -13.71
CA GLY A 177 -13.33 -12.29 -14.11
C GLY A 177 -13.79 -13.55 -13.39
N SER A 178 -13.77 -14.68 -14.12
CA SER A 178 -14.22 -15.99 -13.61
C SER A 178 -13.11 -16.76 -12.89
N ILE A 179 -11.85 -16.59 -13.32
CA ILE A 179 -10.69 -17.33 -12.80
C ILE A 179 -9.77 -16.39 -12.00
N PHE A 180 -9.49 -15.20 -12.52
CA PHE A 180 -8.70 -14.18 -11.84
C PHE A 180 -9.57 -12.94 -11.59
N LYS A 181 -10.11 -12.84 -10.37
CA LYS A 181 -10.82 -11.63 -9.95
C LYS A 181 -9.82 -10.49 -9.80
N GLY A 182 -10.02 -9.41 -10.54
CA GLY A 182 -9.16 -8.23 -10.48
C GLY A 182 -9.97 -6.94 -10.64
N ILE A 183 -9.42 -5.85 -10.14
CA ILE A 183 -9.97 -4.51 -10.33
C ILE A 183 -9.27 -3.83 -11.51
N ARG A 184 -10.05 -3.14 -12.33
CA ARG A 184 -9.52 -2.30 -13.42
C ARG A 184 -9.28 -0.89 -12.90
N ILE A 185 -8.37 -0.16 -13.55
CA ILE A 185 -8.06 1.24 -13.18
C ILE A 185 -9.33 2.09 -13.15
N ASN A 186 -10.19 2.00 -14.16
CA ASN A 186 -11.44 2.78 -14.19
C ASN A 186 -12.35 2.42 -13.02
N SER A 187 -12.47 1.13 -12.65
CA SER A 187 -13.27 0.71 -11.51
C SER A 187 -12.68 1.18 -10.17
N LEU A 188 -11.36 1.26 -10.07
CA LEU A 188 -10.68 1.87 -8.92
C LEU A 188 -10.98 3.38 -8.84
N MET A 189 -10.84 4.08 -9.96
CA MET A 189 -11.07 5.53 -10.04
C MET A 189 -12.53 5.90 -9.76
N ASP A 190 -13.47 5.08 -10.20
CA ASP A 190 -14.92 5.25 -9.95
C ASP A 190 -15.36 4.85 -8.53
N SER A 191 -14.50 4.18 -7.75
CA SER A 191 -14.85 3.75 -6.39
C SER A 191 -14.99 4.94 -5.44
N GLU A 192 -15.85 4.78 -4.44
CA GLU A 192 -16.14 5.82 -3.45
C GLU A 192 -15.04 5.89 -2.39
N ILE A 193 -14.71 7.11 -1.99
CA ILE A 193 -13.83 7.43 -0.87
C ILE A 193 -14.44 8.56 -0.03
N ILE A 194 -14.26 8.48 1.28
CA ILE A 194 -14.57 9.61 2.17
C ILE A 194 -13.35 10.53 2.19
N LEU A 195 -13.57 11.81 1.96
CA LEU A 195 -12.54 12.84 2.01
C LEU A 195 -12.72 13.69 3.27
N PRO A 196 -11.88 13.44 4.30
CA PRO A 196 -11.80 14.33 5.45
C PRO A 196 -11.16 15.67 5.05
N PRO A 197 -11.30 16.73 5.84
CA PRO A 197 -10.45 17.91 5.71
C PRO A 197 -8.96 17.54 5.70
N LEU A 198 -8.18 18.16 4.83
CA LEU A 198 -6.74 17.87 4.69
C LEU A 198 -5.97 18.02 6.02
N SER A 199 -6.43 18.90 6.92
CA SER A 199 -5.86 19.05 8.27
C SER A 199 -5.97 17.76 9.09
N VAL A 200 -7.10 17.06 9.01
CA VAL A 200 -7.32 15.79 9.72
C VAL A 200 -6.41 14.69 9.18
N THR A 201 -6.29 14.56 7.85
CA THR A 201 -5.38 13.55 7.27
C THR A 201 -3.92 13.87 7.55
N LYS A 202 -3.53 15.15 7.62
CA LYS A 202 -2.17 15.57 8.02
C LYS A 202 -1.88 15.24 9.47
N GLU A 203 -2.82 15.46 10.38
CA GLU A 203 -2.67 15.10 11.78
C GLU A 203 -2.55 13.59 11.97
N PHE A 204 -3.44 12.84 11.33
CA PHE A 204 -3.35 11.39 11.27
C PHE A 204 -1.98 10.91 10.77
N SER A 205 -1.45 11.53 9.71
CA SER A 205 -0.14 11.16 9.16
C SER A 205 0.99 11.38 10.16
N LYS A 206 0.94 12.40 11.01
CA LYS A 206 1.94 12.61 12.07
C LYS A 206 1.91 11.46 13.08
N GLU A 207 0.71 11.02 13.47
CA GLU A 207 0.53 9.92 14.43
C GLU A 207 0.96 8.57 13.86
N ILE A 208 0.73 8.32 12.57
CA ILE A 208 0.97 7.00 11.97
C ILE A 208 2.39 6.81 11.41
N LYS A 209 3.06 7.87 10.98
CA LYS A 209 4.43 7.80 10.43
C LYS A 209 5.45 7.09 11.32
N PRO A 210 5.46 7.27 12.65
CA PRO A 210 6.35 6.52 13.53
C PRO A 210 6.17 5.01 13.45
N PHE A 211 4.93 4.53 13.27
CA PHE A 211 4.66 3.09 13.12
C PHE A 211 5.21 2.54 11.80
N PHE A 212 5.11 3.30 10.72
CA PHE A 212 5.69 2.90 9.42
C PHE A 212 7.21 2.91 9.45
N ALA A 213 7.82 3.89 10.12
CA ALA A 213 9.26 3.94 10.30
C ALA A 213 9.78 2.73 11.12
N LEU A 214 9.08 2.40 12.20
CA LEU A 214 9.41 1.21 13.01
C LEU A 214 9.23 -0.09 12.20
N GLN A 215 8.14 -0.22 11.46
CA GLN A 215 7.92 -1.39 10.60
C GLN A 215 9.05 -1.55 9.60
N LYS A 216 9.45 -0.49 8.92
CA LYS A 216 10.55 -0.50 7.96
C LYS A 216 11.87 -0.97 8.59
N GLU A 217 12.16 -0.53 9.80
CA GLU A 217 13.39 -0.95 10.51
C GLU A 217 13.33 -2.44 10.87
N LEU A 218 12.19 -2.90 11.38
CA LEU A 218 11.97 -4.32 11.67
C LEU A 218 12.05 -5.20 10.41
N ASP A 219 11.54 -4.73 9.28
CA ASP A 219 11.64 -5.43 7.99
C ASP A 219 13.09 -5.54 7.52
N ARG A 220 13.90 -4.48 7.69
CA ARG A 220 15.35 -4.49 7.40
C ARG A 220 16.10 -5.47 8.30
N GLU A 221 15.83 -5.44 9.60
CA GLU A 221 16.45 -6.36 10.56
C GLU A 221 16.09 -7.80 10.23
N THR A 222 14.82 -8.08 9.98
CA THR A 222 14.31 -9.40 9.59
C THR A 222 15.02 -9.90 8.32
N HIS A 223 15.16 -9.05 7.31
CA HIS A 223 15.86 -9.40 6.07
C HIS A 223 17.34 -9.76 6.33
N THR A 224 18.03 -8.96 7.16
CA THR A 224 19.41 -9.21 7.55
C THR A 224 19.56 -10.53 8.31
N LEU A 225 18.65 -10.82 9.23
CA LEU A 225 18.65 -12.08 9.99
C LEU A 225 18.38 -13.29 9.09
N ILE A 226 17.49 -13.17 8.12
CA ILE A 226 17.24 -14.22 7.12
C ILE A 226 18.50 -14.49 6.29
N GLN A 227 19.17 -13.46 5.79
CA GLN A 227 20.42 -13.60 5.04
C GLN A 227 21.52 -14.25 5.88
N LEU A 228 21.67 -13.86 7.14
CA LEU A 228 22.64 -14.44 8.06
C LEU A 228 22.33 -15.91 8.34
N ARG A 229 21.08 -16.26 8.56
CA ARG A 229 20.64 -17.65 8.73
C ARG A 229 20.99 -18.49 7.50
N ASP A 230 20.64 -18.01 6.31
CA ASP A 230 20.84 -18.74 5.07
C ASP A 230 22.32 -18.88 4.71
N TRP A 231 23.15 -17.96 5.16
CA TRP A 231 24.61 -18.06 5.05
C TRP A 231 25.22 -19.04 6.09
N LEU A 232 24.73 -19.00 7.34
CA LEU A 232 25.28 -19.84 8.42
C LEU A 232 24.81 -21.29 8.36
N LEU A 233 23.57 -21.55 7.97
CA LEU A 233 22.94 -22.86 8.00
C LEU A 233 23.76 -23.94 7.23
N PRO A 234 24.22 -23.71 5.99
CA PRO A 234 25.06 -24.65 5.27
C PRO A 234 26.41 -24.88 5.96
N MET A 235 27.00 -23.86 6.58
CA MET A 235 28.29 -23.99 7.29
C MET A 235 28.15 -24.85 8.53
N LEU A 236 27.08 -24.71 9.30
CA LEU A 236 26.77 -25.55 10.46
C LEU A 236 26.51 -27.00 10.05
N MET A 237 25.73 -27.21 8.98
CA MET A 237 25.43 -28.55 8.47
C MET A 237 26.67 -29.30 7.94
N ASN A 238 27.62 -28.57 7.39
CA ASN A 238 28.87 -29.14 6.86
C ASN A 238 30.00 -29.19 7.89
N GLY A 239 29.76 -28.82 9.15
CA GLY A 239 30.77 -28.81 10.23
C GLY A 239 31.86 -27.75 10.05
N GLN A 240 31.62 -26.74 9.19
CA GLN A 240 32.56 -25.64 8.95
C GLN A 240 32.45 -24.53 10.02
N ALA A 241 31.38 -24.53 10.78
CA ALA A 241 31.16 -23.67 11.93
C ALA A 241 30.62 -24.51 13.10
N THR A 242 31.01 -24.20 14.32
CA THR A 242 30.48 -24.81 15.54
C THR A 242 29.95 -23.72 16.47
N ILE A 243 28.87 -24.02 17.17
CA ILE A 243 28.39 -23.18 18.25
C ILE A 243 29.20 -23.54 19.49
N SER A 244 29.99 -22.60 20.02
CA SER A 244 30.62 -22.75 21.33
C SER A 244 29.66 -22.25 22.41
N ASP A 245 29.48 -23.04 23.46
CA ASP A 245 28.71 -22.69 24.65
C ASP A 245 29.30 -21.47 25.39
#